data_4429e99e4abefa6ce284d8dff5820e8f
#
_entry.id   4429e99e4abefa6ce284d8dff5820e8f
#
_cell.length_a   1.000
_cell.length_b   1.000
_cell.length_c   1.000
_cell.angle_alpha   90.00
_cell.angle_beta   90.00
_cell.angle_gamma   90.00
#
_symmetry.space_group_name_H-M   'P 1'
#
loop_
_entity.id
_entity.type
_entity.pdbx_description
1 polymer ?
#
loop_
_entity_poly.entity_id
_entity_poly.type
_entity_poly.pdbx_seq_one_letter_code
_entity_poly.pdbx_strand_id
1 'polypeptide(L)' 'MSVESMVQGMIDALTDALGDAAKHDKGNSAAGTRVRKAMQGAKAAAQNVRAQVQGDKNSR' A
#
# COMPACT_ATOMS: atom_id res chain seq x y z
N MET A 1 10.19 7.41 11.07
CA MET A 1 9.48 6.11 10.99
C MET A 1 10.44 5.03 10.56
N SER A 2 10.31 3.85 11.11
CA SER A 2 11.13 2.72 10.70
C SER A 2 10.61 2.13 9.39
N VAL A 3 11.51 1.54 8.61
CA VAL A 3 11.14 0.84 7.38
C VAL A 3 10.20 -0.33 7.72
N GLU A 4 10.46 -1.04 8.80
CA GLU A 4 9.59 -2.15 9.22
C GLU A 4 8.15 -1.68 9.46
N SER A 5 7.96 -0.57 10.19
CA SER A 5 6.60 -0.07 10.45
C SER A 5 5.95 0.45 9.17
N MET A 6 6.72 1.02 8.26
CA MET A 6 6.22 1.48 6.96
C MET A 6 5.72 0.30 6.12
N VAL A 7 6.47 -0.78 6.09
CA VAL A 7 6.07 -1.99 5.36
C VAL A 7 4.84 -2.63 6.02
N GLN A 8 4.80 -2.67 7.35
CA GLN A 8 3.63 -3.20 8.07
C GLN A 8 2.37 -2.41 7.71
N GLY A 9 2.48 -1.07 7.64
CA GLY A 9 1.36 -0.24 7.21
C GLY A 9 0.87 -0.59 5.80
N MET A 10 1.79 -0.91 4.89
CA MET A 10 1.45 -1.35 3.54
C MET A 10 0.72 -2.69 3.56
N ILE A 11 1.18 -3.63 4.38
CA ILE A 11 0.53 -4.95 4.51
C ILE A 11 -0.90 -4.76 5.01
N ASP A 12 -1.10 -3.92 6.02
CA ASP A 12 -2.42 -3.66 6.60
C ASP A 12 -3.36 -3.05 5.56
N ALA A 13 -2.88 -2.06 4.80
CA ALA A 13 -3.67 -1.41 3.76
C ALA A 13 -4.03 -2.37 2.62
N LEU A 14 -3.09 -3.22 2.21
CA LEU A 14 -3.33 -4.20 1.15
C LEU A 14 -4.26 -5.32 1.63
N THR A 15 -4.18 -5.69 2.91
CA THR A 15 -5.08 -6.66 3.51
C THR A 15 -6.52 -6.14 3.44
N ASP A 16 -6.73 -4.86 3.76
CA ASP A 16 -8.06 -4.24 3.64
C ASP A 16 -8.53 -4.21 2.17
N ALA A 17 -7.63 -3.89 1.25
CA ALA A 17 -7.96 -3.84 -0.18
C ALA A 17 -8.33 -5.21 -0.75
N LEU A 18 -7.83 -6.29 -0.15
CA LEU A 18 -8.14 -7.65 -0.61
C LEU A 18 -9.63 -7.94 -0.56
N GLY A 19 -10.33 -7.48 0.49
CA GLY A 19 -11.78 -7.61 0.60
C GLY A 19 -12.51 -6.90 -0.54
N ASP A 20 -12.08 -5.67 -0.85
CA ASP A 20 -12.66 -4.92 -1.96
C ASP A 20 -12.36 -5.57 -3.31
N ALA A 21 -11.16 -6.14 -3.47
CA ALA A 21 -10.81 -6.85 -4.70
C ALA A 21 -11.74 -8.04 -4.94
N ALA A 22 -12.04 -8.81 -3.90
CA ALA A 22 -12.97 -9.93 -3.99
C ALA A 22 -14.37 -9.46 -4.38
N LYS A 23 -14.83 -8.35 -3.81
CA LYS A 23 -16.14 -7.75 -4.15
C LYS A 23 -16.18 -7.27 -5.59
N HIS A 24 -15.09 -6.65 -6.05
CA HIS A 24 -14.98 -6.21 -7.43
C HIS A 24 -15.12 -7.39 -8.40
N ASP A 25 -14.46 -8.49 -8.12
CA ASP A 25 -14.51 -9.67 -8.97
C ASP A 25 -15.93 -10.27 -9.06
N LYS A 26 -16.77 -9.98 -8.05
CA LYS A 26 -18.18 -10.39 -8.03
C LYS A 26 -19.12 -9.36 -8.68
N GLY A 27 -18.56 -8.30 -9.25
CA GLY A 27 -19.35 -7.31 -9.99
C GLY A 27 -19.63 -6.00 -9.24
N ASN A 28 -19.04 -5.77 -8.09
CA ASN A 28 -19.23 -4.53 -7.32
C ASN A 28 -18.30 -3.43 -7.85
N SER A 29 -18.85 -2.48 -8.63
CA SER A 29 -18.04 -1.42 -9.24
C SER A 29 -17.48 -0.42 -8.22
N ALA A 30 -18.20 -0.15 -7.15
CA ALA A 30 -17.71 0.74 -6.08
C ALA A 30 -16.46 0.14 -5.41
N ALA A 31 -16.45 -1.18 -5.21
CA ALA A 31 -15.28 -1.88 -4.67
C ALA A 31 -14.07 -1.74 -5.59
N GLY A 32 -14.28 -1.81 -6.91
CA GLY A 32 -13.22 -1.61 -7.90
C GLY A 32 -12.57 -0.23 -7.78
N THR A 33 -13.38 0.81 -7.56
CA THR A 33 -12.88 2.17 -7.34
C THR A 33 -12.01 2.24 -6.09
N ARG A 34 -12.44 1.57 -5.00
CA ARG A 34 -11.66 1.53 -3.75
C ARG A 34 -10.33 0.78 -3.94
N VAL A 35 -10.32 -0.30 -4.74
CA VAL A 35 -9.08 -1.02 -5.06
C VAL A 35 -8.12 -0.10 -5.80
N ARG A 36 -8.60 0.66 -6.80
CA ARG A 36 -7.74 1.60 -7.54
C ARG A 36 -7.14 2.66 -6.62
N LYS A 37 -7.93 3.21 -5.68
CA LYS A 37 -7.42 4.18 -4.70
C LYS A 37 -6.38 3.54 -3.78
N ALA A 38 -6.61 2.31 -3.34
CA ALA A 38 -5.66 1.58 -2.51
C ALA A 38 -4.33 1.37 -3.24
N MET A 39 -4.37 1.07 -4.54
CA MET A 39 -3.15 0.90 -5.33
C MET A 39 -2.39 2.22 -5.50
N GLN A 40 -3.09 3.34 -5.64
CA GLN A 40 -2.44 4.65 -5.65
C GLN A 40 -1.71 4.91 -4.33
N GLY A 41 -2.37 4.60 -3.21
CA GLY A 41 -1.75 4.71 -1.88
C GLY A 41 -0.55 3.78 -1.73
N ALA A 42 -0.66 2.54 -2.22
CA ALA A 42 0.43 1.58 -2.17
C ALA A 42 1.63 2.04 -2.98
N LYS A 43 1.39 2.62 -4.16
CA LYS A 43 2.45 3.18 -5.00
C LYS A 43 3.22 4.27 -4.26
N ALA A 44 2.49 5.21 -3.65
CA ALA A 44 3.11 6.29 -2.89
C ALA A 44 3.86 5.75 -1.66
N ALA A 45 3.28 4.79 -0.95
CA ALA A 45 3.92 4.18 0.21
C ALA A 45 5.20 3.43 -0.18
N ALA A 46 5.17 2.72 -1.30
CA ALA A 46 6.35 2.02 -1.82
C ALA A 46 7.49 3.00 -2.12
N GLN A 47 7.17 4.14 -2.73
CA GLN A 47 8.17 5.16 -3.02
C GLN A 47 8.76 5.73 -1.73
N ASN A 48 7.92 5.96 -0.72
CA ASN A 48 8.37 6.46 0.58
C ASN A 48 9.30 5.46 1.27
N VAL A 49 9.00 4.16 1.18
CA VAL A 49 9.87 3.11 1.73
C VAL A 49 11.23 3.14 1.04
N ARG A 50 11.24 3.22 -0.27
CA ARG A 50 12.50 3.29 -1.04
C ARG A 50 13.33 4.50 -0.64
N ALA A 51 12.70 5.65 -0.48
CA ALA A 51 13.38 6.88 -0.06
C ALA A 51 13.96 6.74 1.34
N GLN A 52 13.20 6.13 2.26
CA GLN A 52 13.67 5.92 3.63
C GLN A 52 14.87 4.98 3.68
N VAL A 53 14.82 3.88 2.92
CA VAL A 53 15.94 2.94 2.84
C VAL A 53 17.20 3.64 2.31
N GLN A 54 17.04 4.45 1.27
CA GLN A 54 18.17 5.19 0.69
C GLN A 54 18.75 6.20 1.69
N GLY A 55 17.87 6.92 2.41
CA GLY A 55 18.29 7.85 3.45
C GLY A 55 19.04 7.15 4.58
N ASP A 56 18.54 6.01 5.03
CA ASP A 56 19.18 5.21 6.08
C ASP A 56 20.57 4.75 5.64
N LYS A 57 20.70 4.28 4.40
CA LYS A 57 22.00 3.86 3.85
C LYS A 57 22.99 5.01 3.80
N ASN A 58 22.51 6.20 3.40
CA ASN A 58 23.36 7.38 3.28
C ASN A 58 23.82 7.93 4.64
N SER A 59 23.09 7.58 5.71
CA SER A 59 23.38 8.03 7.07
C SER A 59 24.33 7.11 7.83
N ARG A 60 24.70 5.97 7.27
CA ARG A 60 25.55 4.96 7.92
C ARG A 60 27.01 5.06 7.50
#